data_a8ebbc773f8cc5f3a4c0c8c3fdd09a41
#
_entry.id   a8ebbc773f8cc5f3a4c0c8c3fdd09a41
#
_cell.length_a   1.000
_cell.length_b   1.000
_cell.length_c   1.000
_cell.angle_alpha   90.00
_cell.angle_beta   90.00
_cell.angle_gamma   90.00
#
_symmetry.space_group_name_H-M   'P 1'
#
loop_
_entity.id
_entity.type
_entity.pdbx_description
1 polymer ?
#
loop_
_entity_poly.entity_id
_entity_poly.type
_entity_poly.pdbx_seq_one_letter_code
_entity_poly.pdbx_strand_id
1 'polypeptide(L)'
;MNNLYISGVTEKIPKELLEGRVNIEANVIGSMVNDMLLVEDTNIDSSKFLTKDARLIYGILKTLRDKKCTVFDEVSVLTYVSEDVREKLEESGGFKAIKNMADCVNNQNYESYLDNLLKSNMIIDMHKFGFNLLEPIQYEGKTINPLRLFTRMSSEQVTDWYTSKLESF
;
A
#
# COMPACT_ATOMS: atom_id res chain seq x y z
N MET A 1 8.72 -15.47 11.50
CA MET A 1 7.69 -14.67 10.80
C MET A 1 8.24 -13.30 10.51
N ASN A 2 8.11 -12.85 9.29
CA ASN A 2 8.76 -11.63 8.82
C ASN A 2 8.32 -10.40 9.61
N ASN A 3 9.28 -9.76 10.24
CA ASN A 3 9.11 -8.50 10.98
C ASN A 3 8.80 -7.28 10.07
N LEU A 4 8.43 -7.53 8.79
CA LEU A 4 8.16 -6.50 7.79
C LEU A 4 6.80 -5.81 8.00
N TYR A 5 5.82 -6.52 8.54
CA TYR A 5 4.47 -6.01 8.73
C TYR A 5 4.26 -5.42 10.13
N ILE A 6 3.24 -4.58 10.24
CA ILE A 6 2.86 -3.99 11.52
C ILE A 6 2.21 -5.05 12.39
N SER A 7 2.75 -5.24 13.59
CA SER A 7 2.23 -6.20 14.57
C SER A 7 0.76 -5.92 14.92
N GLY A 8 -0.03 -6.98 15.08
CA GLY A 8 -1.45 -6.88 15.41
C GLY A 8 -2.38 -6.58 14.23
N VAL A 9 -1.85 -6.10 13.09
CA VAL A 9 -2.67 -5.75 11.92
C VAL A 9 -2.80 -6.92 10.95
N THR A 10 -1.71 -7.64 10.71
CA THR A 10 -1.65 -8.68 9.66
C THR A 10 -1.69 -10.10 10.20
N GLU A 11 -1.65 -10.31 11.52
CA GLU A 11 -1.57 -11.63 12.13
C GLU A 11 -2.76 -12.55 11.80
N LYS A 12 -3.94 -11.96 11.56
CA LYS A 12 -5.18 -12.67 11.20
C LYS A 12 -5.44 -12.69 9.68
N ILE A 13 -4.53 -12.14 8.89
CA ILE A 13 -4.68 -12.09 7.43
C ILE A 13 -3.94 -13.28 6.82
N PRO A 14 -4.61 -14.11 5.99
CA PRO A 14 -3.97 -15.20 5.26
C PRO A 14 -2.80 -14.69 4.41
N LYS A 15 -1.72 -15.47 4.34
CA LYS A 15 -0.50 -15.10 3.58
C LYS A 15 -0.80 -14.87 2.11
N GLU A 16 -1.75 -15.62 1.57
CA GLU A 16 -2.19 -15.52 0.17
C GLU A 16 -2.74 -14.13 -0.17
N LEU A 17 -3.36 -13.46 0.81
CA LEU A 17 -3.88 -12.08 0.64
C LEU A 17 -2.79 -11.02 0.81
N LEU A 18 -1.63 -11.39 1.35
CA LEU A 18 -0.47 -10.51 1.52
C LEU A 18 0.57 -10.69 0.41
N GLU A 19 0.34 -11.63 -0.51
CA GLU A 19 1.27 -11.88 -1.61
C GLU A 19 1.44 -10.62 -2.46
N GLY A 20 2.71 -10.27 -2.73
CA GLY A 20 3.07 -9.07 -3.48
C GLY A 20 2.88 -7.74 -2.75
N ARG A 21 2.33 -7.74 -1.52
CA ARG A 21 1.99 -6.51 -0.79
C ARG A 21 3.17 -5.57 -0.58
N VAL A 22 4.33 -6.11 -0.25
CA VAL A 22 5.57 -5.31 -0.06
C VAL A 22 5.90 -4.52 -1.33
N ASN A 23 5.83 -5.18 -2.50
CA ASN A 23 6.11 -4.53 -3.78
C ASN A 23 5.04 -3.51 -4.16
N ILE A 24 3.76 -3.81 -3.89
CA ILE A 24 2.65 -2.88 -4.14
C ILE A 24 2.87 -1.58 -3.34
N GLU A 25 3.19 -1.68 -2.07
CA GLU A 25 3.45 -0.52 -1.22
C GLU A 25 4.72 0.22 -1.61
N ALA A 26 5.79 -0.50 -1.92
CA ALA A 26 7.06 0.10 -2.37
C ALA A 26 6.89 0.91 -3.66
N ASN A 27 6.07 0.45 -4.61
CA ASN A 27 5.80 1.18 -5.84
C ASN A 27 5.06 2.50 -5.59
N VAL A 28 4.04 2.50 -4.73
CA VAL A 28 3.30 3.72 -4.37
C VAL A 28 4.19 4.70 -3.61
N ILE A 29 4.89 4.23 -2.58
CA ILE A 29 5.80 5.05 -1.77
C ILE A 29 6.96 5.57 -2.61
N GLY A 30 7.58 4.74 -3.46
CA GLY A 30 8.66 5.16 -4.34
C GLY A 30 8.23 6.25 -5.32
N SER A 31 7.01 6.16 -5.84
CA SER A 31 6.43 7.23 -6.68
C SER A 31 6.26 8.53 -5.91
N MET A 32 5.78 8.48 -4.66
CA MET A 32 5.63 9.65 -3.80
C MET A 32 6.99 10.26 -3.40
N VAL A 33 8.03 9.44 -3.24
CA VAL A 33 9.40 9.93 -3.01
C VAL A 33 9.94 10.67 -4.23
N ASN A 34 9.66 10.18 -5.43
CA ASN A 34 10.06 10.81 -6.68
C ASN A 34 9.26 12.09 -7.00
N ASP A 35 7.98 12.12 -6.60
CA ASP A 35 7.10 13.28 -6.76
C ASP A 35 6.25 13.45 -5.50
N MET A 36 6.66 14.36 -4.63
CA MET A 36 6.01 14.60 -3.35
C MET A 36 4.62 15.24 -3.47
N LEU A 37 4.23 15.77 -4.63
CA LEU A 37 2.87 16.28 -4.84
C LEU A 37 1.84 15.16 -4.77
N LEU A 38 2.21 13.93 -5.16
CA LEU A 38 1.36 12.76 -5.09
C LEU A 38 0.87 12.43 -3.66
N VAL A 39 1.58 12.89 -2.63
CA VAL A 39 1.16 12.70 -1.22
C VAL A 39 -0.11 13.48 -0.91
N GLU A 40 -0.29 14.67 -1.51
CA GLU A 40 -1.47 15.52 -1.33
C GLU A 40 -2.61 15.12 -2.27
N ASP A 41 -2.29 14.76 -3.50
CA ASP A 41 -3.26 14.41 -4.54
C ASP A 41 -3.92 13.05 -4.27
N THR A 42 -3.29 12.22 -3.46
CA THR A 42 -3.77 10.88 -3.14
C THR A 42 -4.59 10.91 -1.85
N ASN A 43 -5.87 10.55 -1.93
CA ASN A 43 -6.75 10.46 -0.77
C ASN A 43 -6.56 9.14 0.00
N ILE A 44 -5.33 8.86 0.39
CA ILE A 44 -4.96 7.74 1.24
C ILE A 44 -4.32 8.23 2.53
N ASP A 45 -4.47 7.46 3.58
CA ASP A 45 -3.84 7.71 4.89
C ASP A 45 -2.87 6.57 5.24
N SER A 46 -2.14 6.73 6.34
CA SER A 46 -1.14 5.76 6.78
C SER A 46 -1.70 4.36 7.07
N SER A 47 -3.00 4.23 7.35
CA SER A 47 -3.64 2.94 7.64
C SER A 47 -3.71 2.04 6.41
N LYS A 48 -3.59 2.63 5.22
CA LYS A 48 -3.59 1.89 3.94
C LYS A 48 -2.28 1.12 3.70
N PHE A 49 -1.24 1.41 4.46
CA PHE A 49 0.04 0.71 4.41
C PHE A 49 0.15 -0.30 5.56
N LEU A 50 0.49 -1.53 5.25
CA LEU A 50 0.60 -2.64 6.21
C LEU A 50 2.05 -2.94 6.57
N THR A 51 3.01 -2.54 5.73
CA THR A 51 4.43 -2.69 6.03
C THR A 51 4.93 -1.55 6.91
N LYS A 52 5.88 -1.86 7.79
CA LYS A 52 6.47 -0.88 8.70
C LYS A 52 7.18 0.23 7.95
N ASP A 53 7.96 -0.16 6.92
CA ASP A 53 8.76 0.77 6.14
C ASP A 53 7.88 1.72 5.33
N ALA A 54 6.86 1.21 4.63
CA ALA A 54 5.96 2.07 3.87
C ALA A 54 5.22 3.07 4.76
N ARG A 55 4.74 2.62 5.93
CA ARG A 55 4.07 3.51 6.88
C ARG A 55 5.02 4.56 7.47
N LEU A 56 6.26 4.19 7.78
CA LEU A 56 7.29 5.10 8.27
C LEU A 56 7.60 6.18 7.22
N ILE A 57 7.89 5.75 5.98
CA ILE A 57 8.26 6.66 4.89
C ILE A 57 7.09 7.58 4.56
N TYR A 58 5.86 7.05 4.48
CA TYR A 58 4.66 7.87 4.26
C TYR A 58 4.50 8.96 5.34
N GLY A 59 4.73 8.63 6.62
CA GLY A 59 4.71 9.59 7.72
C GLY A 59 5.77 10.70 7.55
N ILE A 60 6.97 10.35 7.12
CA ILE A 60 8.04 11.31 6.80
C ILE A 60 7.61 12.21 5.64
N LEU A 61 7.13 11.66 4.54
CA LEU A 61 6.66 12.42 3.37
C LEU A 61 5.55 13.42 3.76
N LYS A 62 4.58 13.00 4.57
CA LYS A 62 3.54 13.89 5.10
C LYS A 62 4.13 15.02 5.93
N THR A 63 5.04 14.72 6.84
CA THR A 63 5.73 15.74 7.66
C THR A 63 6.43 16.77 6.78
N LEU A 64 7.15 16.34 5.76
CA LEU A 64 7.83 17.23 4.83
C LEU A 64 6.85 18.07 4.01
N ARG A 65 5.73 17.48 3.55
CA ARG A 65 4.68 18.23 2.82
C ARG A 65 4.01 19.29 3.69
N ASP A 66 3.74 18.98 4.96
CA ASP A 66 3.21 19.96 5.92
C ASP A 66 4.18 21.15 6.13
N LYS A 67 5.48 20.92 5.95
CA LYS A 67 6.53 21.96 5.93
C LYS A 67 6.74 22.60 4.55
N LYS A 68 5.88 22.31 3.58
CA LYS A 68 5.95 22.85 2.21
C LYS A 68 7.17 22.40 1.41
N CYS A 69 7.85 21.31 1.83
CA CYS A 69 8.91 20.72 1.02
C CYS A 69 8.31 20.12 -0.27
N THR A 70 8.99 20.33 -1.39
CA THR A 70 8.56 19.83 -2.71
C THR A 70 9.42 18.67 -3.21
N VAL A 71 10.54 18.42 -2.55
CA VAL A 71 11.52 17.38 -2.88
C VAL A 71 11.86 16.59 -1.62
N PHE A 72 11.97 15.28 -1.77
CA PHE A 72 12.48 14.41 -0.73
C PHE A 72 14.02 14.44 -0.74
N ASP A 73 14.60 15.14 0.21
CA ASP A 73 16.05 15.28 0.35
C ASP A 73 16.50 15.10 1.80
N GLU A 74 17.77 14.74 1.97
CA GLU A 74 18.34 14.40 3.28
C GLU A 74 18.36 15.61 4.23
N VAL A 75 18.62 16.82 3.71
CA VAL A 75 18.66 18.05 4.52
C VAL A 75 17.27 18.34 5.11
N SER A 76 16.21 18.21 4.31
CA SER A 76 14.84 18.39 4.76
C SER A 76 14.46 17.34 5.81
N VAL A 77 14.86 16.07 5.62
CA VAL A 77 14.65 15.01 6.61
C VAL A 77 15.35 15.33 7.92
N LEU A 78 16.62 15.73 7.88
CA LEU A 78 17.39 16.11 9.07
C LEU A 78 16.81 17.33 9.78
N THR A 79 16.21 18.27 9.03
CA THR A 79 15.70 19.54 9.56
C THR A 79 14.32 19.38 10.21
N TYR A 80 13.42 18.61 9.60
CA TYR A 80 11.99 18.61 9.96
C TYR A 80 11.50 17.32 10.59
N VAL A 81 12.24 16.22 10.48
CA VAL A 81 11.83 14.92 11.02
C VAL A 81 12.49 14.73 12.41
N SER A 82 11.72 14.26 13.38
CA SER A 82 12.20 14.03 14.76
C SER A 82 13.29 12.96 14.81
N GLU A 83 14.13 13.02 15.84
CA GLU A 83 15.28 12.13 15.98
C GLU A 83 14.86 10.66 16.09
N ASP A 84 13.82 10.36 16.87
CA ASP A 84 13.29 9.00 17.02
C ASP A 84 12.75 8.39 15.71
N VAL A 85 12.19 9.23 14.84
CA VAL A 85 11.76 8.79 13.49
C VAL A 85 12.95 8.59 12.56
N ARG A 86 13.97 9.43 12.66
CA ARG A 86 15.22 9.28 11.90
C ARG A 86 16.01 8.03 12.31
N GLU A 87 16.05 7.68 13.59
CA GLU A 87 16.64 6.42 14.07
C GLU A 87 15.95 5.21 13.45
N LYS A 88 14.60 5.18 13.44
CA LYS A 88 13.84 4.12 12.75
C LYS A 88 14.11 4.08 11.25
N LEU A 89 14.32 5.24 10.63
CA LEU A 89 14.69 5.33 9.23
C LEU A 89 16.04 4.67 8.98
N GLU A 90 17.03 4.92 9.82
CA GLU A 90 18.35 4.27 9.73
C GLU A 90 18.28 2.76 9.93
N GLU A 91 17.44 2.27 10.86
CA GLU A 91 17.17 0.84 11.03
C GLU A 91 16.58 0.18 9.78
N SER A 92 15.81 0.93 8.97
CA SER A 92 15.22 0.50 7.71
C SER A 92 16.16 0.68 6.49
N GLY A 93 17.43 1.01 6.71
CA GLY A 93 18.44 1.18 5.66
C GLY A 93 18.75 2.63 5.28
N GLY A 94 18.13 3.60 5.95
CA GLY A 94 18.42 5.02 5.83
C GLY A 94 17.91 5.68 4.55
N PHE A 95 18.22 6.95 4.40
CA PHE A 95 17.82 7.77 3.27
C PHE A 95 18.21 7.16 1.92
N LYS A 96 19.44 6.60 1.82
CA LYS A 96 19.95 5.99 0.60
C LYS A 96 19.13 4.79 0.12
N ALA A 97 18.68 3.94 1.04
CA ALA A 97 17.84 2.80 0.69
C ALA A 97 16.50 3.24 0.11
N ILE A 98 15.89 4.28 0.67
CA ILE A 98 14.64 4.88 0.13
C ILE A 98 14.86 5.42 -1.28
N LYS A 99 15.94 6.17 -1.51
CA LYS A 99 16.25 6.71 -2.84
C LYS A 99 16.47 5.59 -3.85
N ASN A 100 17.23 4.56 -3.50
CA ASN A 100 17.43 3.40 -4.37
C ASN A 100 16.12 2.69 -4.72
N MET A 101 15.21 2.52 -3.76
CA MET A 101 13.88 1.97 -4.00
C MET A 101 13.08 2.85 -4.98
N ALA A 102 13.07 4.16 -4.75
CA ALA A 102 12.36 5.12 -5.59
C ALA A 102 12.90 5.17 -7.03
N ASP A 103 14.22 5.04 -7.20
CA ASP A 103 14.87 5.00 -8.51
C ASP A 103 14.45 3.78 -9.36
N CYS A 104 13.95 2.71 -8.72
CA CYS A 104 13.42 1.53 -9.41
C CYS A 104 11.97 1.69 -9.88
N VAL A 105 11.30 2.78 -9.51
CA VAL A 105 9.87 2.99 -9.77
C VAL A 105 9.67 3.94 -10.96
N ASN A 106 8.75 3.59 -11.86
CA ASN A 106 8.35 4.47 -12.95
C ASN A 106 7.06 5.23 -12.59
N ASN A 107 7.17 6.53 -12.35
CA ASN A 107 6.03 7.38 -11.96
C ASN A 107 4.92 7.47 -13.02
N GLN A 108 5.19 7.17 -14.28
CA GLN A 108 4.15 7.09 -15.31
C GLN A 108 3.11 5.99 -15.03
N ASN A 109 3.46 5.02 -14.20
CA ASN A 109 2.58 3.92 -13.81
C ASN A 109 1.89 4.16 -12.45
N TYR A 110 1.98 5.35 -11.88
CA TYR A 110 1.49 5.66 -10.52
C TYR A 110 0.02 5.28 -10.32
N GLU A 111 -0.85 5.64 -11.26
CA GLU A 111 -2.28 5.32 -11.19
C GLU A 111 -2.52 3.80 -11.09
N SER A 112 -1.75 3.01 -11.83
CA SER A 112 -1.81 1.54 -11.75
C SER A 112 -1.29 1.01 -10.41
N TYR A 113 -0.24 1.61 -9.85
CA TYR A 113 0.29 1.24 -8.54
C TYR A 113 -0.71 1.56 -7.43
N LEU A 114 -1.33 2.74 -7.50
CA LEU A 114 -2.37 3.16 -6.57
C LEU A 114 -3.60 2.25 -6.64
N ASP A 115 -4.09 1.93 -7.85
CA ASP A 115 -5.21 1.00 -8.05
C ASP A 115 -4.92 -0.37 -7.43
N ASN A 116 -3.71 -0.90 -7.60
CA ASN A 116 -3.30 -2.16 -6.99
C ASN A 116 -3.27 -2.08 -5.45
N LEU A 117 -2.86 -0.95 -4.87
CA LEU A 117 -2.89 -0.75 -3.41
C LEU A 117 -4.33 -0.73 -2.89
N LEU A 118 -5.20 0.05 -3.54
CA LEU A 118 -6.61 0.16 -3.17
C LEU A 118 -7.33 -1.18 -3.29
N LYS A 119 -7.10 -1.91 -4.38
CA LYS A 119 -7.64 -3.25 -4.61
C LYS A 119 -7.18 -4.25 -3.56
N SER A 120 -5.89 -4.26 -3.23
CA SER A 120 -5.36 -5.11 -2.17
C SER A 120 -5.97 -4.81 -0.80
N ASN A 121 -6.16 -3.52 -0.46
CA ASN A 121 -6.85 -3.12 0.77
C ASN A 121 -8.29 -3.63 0.79
N MET A 122 -9.01 -3.48 -0.32
CA MET A 122 -10.39 -3.95 -0.43
C MET A 122 -10.51 -5.46 -0.24
N ILE A 123 -9.64 -6.25 -0.86
CA ILE A 123 -9.60 -7.70 -0.70
C ILE A 123 -9.38 -8.09 0.76
N ILE A 124 -8.47 -7.41 1.45
CA ILE A 124 -8.22 -7.64 2.88
C ILE A 124 -9.43 -7.26 3.72
N ASP A 125 -10.09 -6.15 3.43
CA ASP A 125 -11.28 -5.72 4.15
C ASP A 125 -12.45 -6.68 3.92
N MET A 126 -12.66 -7.17 2.69
CA MET A 126 -13.65 -8.23 2.43
C MET A 126 -13.38 -9.48 3.28
N HIS A 127 -12.12 -9.91 3.38
CA HIS A 127 -11.76 -11.03 4.24
C HIS A 127 -12.09 -10.76 5.72
N LYS A 128 -11.78 -9.57 6.23
CA LYS A 128 -12.11 -9.18 7.61
C LYS A 128 -13.61 -9.16 7.88
N PHE A 129 -14.42 -8.86 6.89
CA PHE A 129 -15.88 -8.91 6.94
C PHE A 129 -16.46 -10.34 6.77
N GLY A 130 -15.61 -11.36 6.69
CA GLY A 130 -16.00 -12.76 6.69
C GLY A 130 -16.21 -13.38 5.31
N PHE A 131 -15.81 -12.70 4.23
CA PHE A 131 -15.84 -13.30 2.89
C PHE A 131 -14.75 -14.35 2.74
N ASN A 132 -15.14 -15.55 2.32
CA ASN A 132 -14.18 -16.60 1.99
C ASN A 132 -13.63 -16.40 0.59
N LEU A 133 -12.48 -15.73 0.49
CA LEU A 133 -11.82 -15.41 -0.77
C LEU A 133 -10.85 -16.48 -1.26
N LEU A 134 -10.60 -17.51 -0.44
CA LEU A 134 -9.65 -18.57 -0.78
C LEU A 134 -10.35 -19.79 -1.42
N GLU A 135 -11.65 -19.91 -1.23
CA GLU A 135 -12.45 -20.97 -1.85
C GLU A 135 -12.98 -20.57 -3.21
N PRO A 136 -13.05 -21.52 -4.16
CA PRO A 136 -13.64 -21.27 -5.48
C PRO A 136 -15.10 -20.85 -5.41
N ILE A 137 -15.49 -19.91 -6.25
CA ILE A 137 -16.87 -19.41 -6.41
C ILE A 137 -17.42 -19.73 -7.80
N GLN A 138 -18.74 -19.69 -7.95
CA GLN A 138 -19.39 -19.69 -9.26
C GLN A 138 -19.46 -18.26 -9.80
N TYR A 139 -18.87 -18.03 -10.97
CA TYR A 139 -18.89 -16.77 -11.67
C TYR A 139 -19.12 -17.01 -13.16
N GLU A 140 -20.17 -16.45 -13.72
CA GLU A 140 -20.56 -16.64 -15.14
C GLU A 140 -20.61 -18.14 -15.57
N GLY A 141 -21.14 -18.99 -14.69
CA GLY A 141 -21.25 -20.43 -14.96
C GLY A 141 -19.94 -21.23 -14.86
N LYS A 142 -18.86 -20.61 -14.38
CA LYS A 142 -17.55 -21.26 -14.20
C LYS A 142 -17.14 -21.22 -12.74
N THR A 143 -16.48 -22.29 -12.30
CA THR A 143 -15.83 -22.30 -10.97
C THR A 143 -14.48 -21.60 -11.08
N ILE A 144 -14.31 -20.49 -10.36
CA ILE A 144 -13.10 -19.66 -10.39
C ILE A 144 -12.64 -19.29 -8.99
N ASN A 145 -11.34 -19.19 -8.78
CA ASN A 145 -10.78 -18.63 -7.56
C ASN A 145 -10.99 -17.10 -7.55
N PRO A 146 -11.62 -16.53 -6.49
CA PRO A 146 -11.88 -15.08 -6.41
C PRO A 146 -10.63 -14.22 -6.60
N LEU A 147 -9.49 -14.61 -6.01
CA LEU A 147 -8.25 -13.84 -6.15
C LEU A 147 -7.76 -13.77 -7.60
N ARG A 148 -7.92 -14.86 -8.38
CA ARG A 148 -7.61 -14.85 -9.82
C ARG A 148 -8.57 -13.97 -10.61
N LEU A 149 -9.84 -13.91 -10.20
CA LEU A 149 -10.80 -12.99 -10.81
C LEU A 149 -10.36 -11.53 -10.56
N PHE A 150 -10.04 -11.20 -9.31
CA PHE A 150 -9.66 -9.84 -8.92
C PHE A 150 -8.34 -9.36 -9.54
N THR A 151 -7.41 -10.26 -9.92
CA THR A 151 -6.20 -9.83 -10.65
C THR A 151 -6.51 -9.18 -12.00
N ARG A 152 -7.68 -9.47 -12.59
CA ARG A 152 -8.12 -8.95 -13.89
C ARG A 152 -9.05 -7.76 -13.79
N MET A 153 -9.42 -7.34 -12.59
CA MET A 153 -10.34 -6.26 -12.29
C MET A 153 -9.58 -5.03 -11.77
N SER A 154 -10.12 -3.84 -12.02
CA SER A 154 -9.72 -2.63 -11.31
C SER A 154 -10.25 -2.65 -9.87
N SER A 155 -9.77 -1.74 -9.03
CA SER A 155 -10.31 -1.56 -7.67
C SER A 155 -11.81 -1.21 -7.69
N GLU A 156 -12.26 -0.40 -8.65
CA GLU A 156 -13.67 -0.06 -8.86
C GLU A 156 -14.50 -1.30 -9.20
N GLN A 157 -14.05 -2.12 -10.15
CA GLN A 157 -14.75 -3.36 -10.52
C GLN A 157 -14.82 -4.37 -9.36
N VAL A 158 -13.79 -4.45 -8.51
CA VAL A 158 -13.83 -5.28 -7.30
C VAL A 158 -14.84 -4.72 -6.30
N THR A 159 -14.94 -3.39 -6.17
CA THR A 159 -15.96 -2.73 -5.35
C THR A 159 -17.37 -3.06 -5.81
N ASP A 160 -17.64 -2.93 -7.10
CA ASP A 160 -18.94 -3.23 -7.70
C ASP A 160 -19.32 -4.70 -7.51
N TRP A 161 -18.36 -5.59 -7.72
CA TRP A 161 -18.56 -7.02 -7.47
C TRP A 161 -18.94 -7.28 -6.00
N TYR A 162 -18.22 -6.68 -5.07
CA TYR A 162 -18.48 -6.83 -3.63
C TYR A 162 -19.84 -6.28 -3.24
N THR A 163 -20.19 -5.08 -3.71
CA THR A 163 -21.48 -4.45 -3.45
C THR A 163 -22.63 -5.30 -3.98
N SER A 164 -22.50 -5.84 -5.19
CA SER A 164 -23.51 -6.74 -5.77
C SER A 164 -23.73 -8.01 -4.95
N LYS A 165 -22.71 -8.51 -4.26
CA LYS A 165 -22.82 -9.66 -3.37
C LYS A 165 -23.54 -9.32 -2.07
N LEU A 166 -23.31 -8.13 -1.52
CA LEU A 166 -24.02 -7.66 -0.33
C LEU A 166 -25.54 -7.46 -0.59
N GLU A 167 -25.89 -6.96 -1.76
CA GLU A 167 -27.30 -6.75 -2.16
C GLU A 167 -28.06 -8.07 -2.44
N SER A 168 -27.33 -9.17 -2.61
CA SER A 168 -27.92 -10.49 -2.88
C SER A 168 -28.24 -11.29 -1.60
N PHE A 169 -27.97 -10.75 -0.43
CA PHE A 169 -28.36 -11.28 0.88
C PHE A 169 -29.64 -10.60 1.39
#